data_1e84be0fef7dc9017898292cad099a97
#
_entry.id   1e84be0fef7dc9017898292cad099a97
#
_cell.length_a   1.000
_cell.length_b   1.000
_cell.length_c   1.000
_cell.angle_alpha   90.00
_cell.angle_beta   90.00
_cell.angle_gamma   90.00
#
_symmetry.space_group_name_H-M   'P 1'
#
loop_
_entity.id
_entity.type
_entity.pdbx_description
1 polymer ?
#
loop_
_entity_poly.entity_id
_entity_poly.type
_entity_poly.pdbx_seq_one_letter_code
_entity_poly.pdbx_strand_id
1 'polypeptide(L)'
;MKTKVLLIGPECFNYNQSVASAFCSDEFEVKIIDYADRFGQINLLNKFIYFLSTTRITATSKLLAKLNRYILNTYNLYRPDIVFIIKGDVIFEETVLKMKESKNILWMLDGIFYNPNSIKLVDKMDAVFLFEKTDVEPVKKTNINTFYLPPAFDNKIFKKIQVKKDIDILFIGILHTSRIKLLEKLHAEFPNLNMKVFCKRYWFYKMPLKYLKSLMDNIFINKYVTPVEANILYNRAKVCLNMHHEQSVYGINPRFFEILGANALQFVDHKPFIEDFFSDHNIRTYKTEAELFEMIRQQFSNNPPQDDQRLYDTISKYHTYKNRVEYILEKV
;
A
#
# COMPACT_ATOMS: atom_id res chain seq x y z
N MET A 1 2.35 33.42 -1.75
CA MET A 1 2.15 32.56 -2.97
C MET A 1 2.15 31.13 -2.45
N LYS A 2 1.25 30.26 -2.92
CA LYS A 2 1.24 28.85 -2.45
C LYS A 2 2.37 28.06 -3.11
N THR A 3 3.00 27.17 -2.37
CA THR A 3 3.96 26.19 -2.92
C THR A 3 3.20 25.18 -3.79
N LYS A 4 3.58 25.07 -5.05
CA LYS A 4 2.93 24.17 -6.02
C LYS A 4 3.57 22.77 -5.99
N VAL A 5 2.75 21.75 -5.79
CA VAL A 5 3.19 20.35 -5.76
C VAL A 5 2.56 19.60 -6.93
N LEU A 6 3.39 18.98 -7.76
CA LEU A 6 2.96 18.03 -8.77
C LEU A 6 3.16 16.61 -8.23
N LEU A 7 2.09 15.96 -7.80
CA LEU A 7 2.10 14.59 -7.32
C LEU A 7 1.87 13.64 -8.49
N ILE A 8 2.78 12.69 -8.69
CA ILE A 8 2.74 11.70 -9.78
C ILE A 8 2.81 10.30 -9.18
N GLY A 9 1.75 9.51 -9.34
CA GLY A 9 1.74 8.17 -8.76
C GLY A 9 0.63 7.29 -9.35
N PRO A 10 0.65 5.98 -9.06
CA PRO A 10 -0.46 5.10 -9.40
C PRO A 10 -1.58 5.29 -8.37
N GLU A 11 -2.81 5.56 -8.82
CA GLU A 11 -3.94 5.55 -7.90
C GLU A 11 -4.29 4.10 -7.52
N CYS A 12 -3.71 3.67 -6.43
CA CYS A 12 -4.01 2.40 -5.82
C CYS A 12 -4.46 2.68 -4.39
N PHE A 13 -5.62 2.18 -3.99
CA PHE A 13 -6.11 2.30 -2.61
C PHE A 13 -6.19 3.74 -2.07
N ASN A 14 -6.43 4.73 -2.95
CA ASN A 14 -6.54 6.15 -2.62
C ASN A 14 -5.22 6.81 -2.15
N TYR A 15 -4.05 6.24 -2.44
CA TYR A 15 -2.77 6.77 -1.94
C TYR A 15 -2.48 8.19 -2.45
N ASN A 16 -2.67 8.45 -3.75
CA ASN A 16 -2.43 9.79 -4.31
C ASN A 16 -3.32 10.84 -3.65
N GLN A 17 -4.61 10.55 -3.45
CA GLN A 17 -5.57 11.46 -2.81
C GLN A 17 -5.23 11.67 -1.33
N SER A 18 -4.88 10.61 -0.62
CA SER A 18 -4.51 10.68 0.80
C SER A 18 -3.23 11.48 1.01
N VAL A 19 -2.21 11.28 0.16
CA VAL A 19 -0.98 12.08 0.21
C VAL A 19 -1.26 13.52 -0.20
N ALA A 20 -2.03 13.77 -1.26
CA ALA A 20 -2.39 15.13 -1.65
C ALA A 20 -3.18 15.86 -0.55
N SER A 21 -4.08 15.16 0.13
CA SER A 21 -4.84 15.73 1.24
C SER A 21 -3.99 16.01 2.49
N ALA A 22 -2.83 15.38 2.60
CA ALA A 22 -1.86 15.65 3.65
C ALA A 22 -1.08 16.96 3.46
N PHE A 23 -0.91 17.40 2.21
CA PHE A 23 -0.40 18.74 1.88
C PHE A 23 -1.45 19.85 2.08
N CYS A 24 -2.74 19.51 2.35
CA CYS A 24 -3.81 20.50 2.47
C CYS A 24 -3.58 21.44 3.65
N SER A 25 -2.93 22.55 3.37
CA SER A 25 -2.89 23.78 4.14
C SER A 25 -3.07 24.95 3.16
N ASP A 26 -3.24 26.17 3.69
CA ASP A 26 -3.25 27.37 2.83
C ASP A 26 -1.91 27.62 2.14
N GLU A 27 -0.86 26.85 2.49
CA GLU A 27 0.51 26.98 2.00
C GLU A 27 0.76 26.20 0.70
N PHE A 28 -0.01 25.16 0.40
CA PHE A 28 0.21 24.28 -0.75
C PHE A 28 -0.94 24.28 -1.74
N GLU A 29 -0.59 24.12 -3.02
CA GLU A 29 -1.49 23.81 -4.10
C GLU A 29 -1.03 22.49 -4.76
N VAL A 30 -1.85 21.45 -4.75
CA VAL A 30 -1.48 20.12 -5.23
C VAL A 30 -2.21 19.76 -6.50
N LYS A 31 -1.45 19.40 -7.53
CA LYS A 31 -1.98 18.81 -8.78
C LYS A 31 -1.56 17.35 -8.88
N ILE A 32 -2.51 16.46 -9.16
CA ILE A 32 -2.28 15.01 -9.22
C ILE A 32 -2.22 14.55 -10.67
N ILE A 33 -1.23 13.72 -11.00
CA ILE A 33 -1.22 12.86 -12.18
C ILE A 33 -1.34 11.41 -11.72
N ASP A 34 -2.54 10.86 -11.87
CA ASP A 34 -2.74 9.42 -11.71
C ASP A 34 -2.42 8.70 -13.02
N TYR A 35 -1.33 7.93 -13.03
CA TYR A 35 -0.97 7.18 -14.23
C TYR A 35 -1.68 5.81 -14.33
N ALA A 36 -2.21 5.26 -13.24
CA ALA A 36 -3.00 4.04 -13.28
C ALA A 36 -4.36 4.27 -13.95
N ASP A 37 -5.03 5.40 -13.67
CA ASP A 37 -6.29 5.78 -14.33
C ASP A 37 -6.05 6.10 -15.80
N ARG A 38 -4.96 6.76 -16.14
CA ARG A 38 -4.59 7.04 -17.53
C ARG A 38 -4.36 5.79 -18.35
N PHE A 39 -3.79 4.74 -17.78
CA PHE A 39 -3.78 3.41 -18.42
C PHE A 39 -5.17 2.79 -18.45
N GLY A 40 -6.08 3.18 -17.57
CA GLY A 40 -7.47 2.73 -17.50
C GLY A 40 -8.42 3.43 -18.50
N GLN A 41 -8.20 4.70 -18.82
CA GLN A 41 -8.97 5.48 -19.81
C GLN A 41 -8.57 5.16 -21.25
N ILE A 42 -7.45 4.50 -21.44
CA ILE A 42 -7.07 3.98 -22.75
C ILE A 42 -8.04 2.83 -23.06
N ASN A 43 -8.87 2.98 -24.11
CA ASN A 43 -9.90 2.07 -24.62
C ASN A 43 -9.72 0.58 -24.22
N LEU A 44 -10.84 -0.16 -24.10
CA LEU A 44 -10.85 -1.60 -23.78
C LEU A 44 -9.80 -2.40 -24.60
N LEU A 45 -9.55 -1.99 -25.84
CA LEU A 45 -8.50 -2.52 -26.72
C LEU A 45 -7.09 -2.31 -26.14
N ASN A 46 -6.82 -1.18 -25.51
CA ASN A 46 -5.51 -0.89 -24.91
C ASN A 46 -5.34 -1.53 -23.51
N LYS A 47 -6.44 -1.76 -22.78
CA LYS A 47 -6.41 -2.66 -21.60
C LYS A 47 -6.06 -4.09 -22.00
N PHE A 48 -6.58 -4.54 -23.12
CA PHE A 48 -6.26 -5.85 -23.69
C PHE A 48 -4.82 -5.88 -24.23
N ILE A 49 -4.35 -4.82 -24.86
CA ILE A 49 -2.95 -4.69 -25.32
C ILE A 49 -1.99 -4.56 -24.14
N TYR A 50 -2.31 -3.82 -23.08
CA TYR A 50 -1.53 -3.78 -21.83
C TYR A 50 -1.49 -5.16 -21.16
N PHE A 51 -2.60 -5.86 -21.14
CA PHE A 51 -2.68 -7.25 -20.68
C PHE A 51 -1.83 -8.20 -21.54
N LEU A 52 -1.80 -8.03 -22.86
CA LEU A 52 -0.94 -8.79 -23.79
C LEU A 52 0.52 -8.32 -23.75
N SER A 53 0.79 -7.06 -23.40
CA SER A 53 2.13 -6.44 -23.42
C SER A 53 2.98 -6.76 -22.20
N THR A 54 2.42 -7.39 -21.17
CA THR A 54 3.26 -8.10 -20.18
C THR A 54 4.15 -9.18 -20.85
N THR A 55 3.93 -9.44 -22.14
CA THR A 55 4.69 -10.35 -22.99
C THR A 55 5.39 -9.68 -24.19
N ARG A 56 5.19 -8.37 -24.50
CA ARG A 56 5.79 -7.68 -25.66
C ARG A 56 6.16 -6.22 -25.37
N ILE A 57 7.44 -5.97 -25.25
CA ILE A 57 8.12 -4.71 -24.88
C ILE A 57 7.77 -3.50 -25.78
N THR A 58 7.42 -3.67 -27.05
CA THR A 58 7.27 -2.56 -28.03
C THR A 58 5.99 -1.76 -27.93
N ALA A 59 4.85 -2.37 -27.59
CA ALA A 59 3.58 -1.64 -27.42
C ALA A 59 3.57 -0.82 -26.13
N THR A 60 4.23 -1.32 -25.10
CA THR A 60 4.38 -0.68 -23.80
C THR A 60 5.24 0.58 -23.92
N SER A 61 6.30 0.59 -24.73
CA SER A 61 7.22 1.73 -24.86
C SER A 61 6.53 2.97 -25.47
N LYS A 62 5.67 2.83 -26.48
CA LYS A 62 4.92 3.94 -27.08
C LYS A 62 3.92 4.55 -26.08
N LEU A 63 3.28 3.71 -25.28
CA LEU A 63 2.33 4.15 -24.26
C LEU A 63 3.03 4.89 -23.13
N LEU A 64 4.15 4.36 -22.64
CA LEU A 64 4.98 5.02 -21.64
C LEU A 64 5.54 6.35 -22.15
N ALA A 65 5.99 6.41 -23.41
CA ALA A 65 6.44 7.66 -24.03
C ALA A 65 5.31 8.72 -24.10
N LYS A 66 4.06 8.31 -24.39
CA LYS A 66 2.90 9.20 -24.38
C LYS A 66 2.60 9.71 -22.96
N LEU A 67 2.68 8.84 -21.95
CA LEU A 67 2.51 9.23 -20.56
C LEU A 67 3.60 10.22 -20.12
N ASN A 68 4.87 9.92 -20.40
CA ASN A 68 5.98 10.78 -20.03
C ASN A 68 5.90 12.15 -20.73
N ARG A 69 5.46 12.22 -21.98
CA ARG A 69 5.16 13.48 -22.67
C ARG A 69 4.04 14.26 -21.97
N TYR A 70 2.99 13.57 -21.54
CA TYR A 70 1.89 14.20 -20.79
C TYR A 70 2.37 14.76 -19.45
N ILE A 71 3.22 14.01 -18.72
CA ILE A 71 3.84 14.46 -17.46
C ILE A 71 4.62 15.77 -17.71
N LEU A 72 5.49 15.81 -18.73
CA LEU A 72 6.27 16.99 -19.06
C LEU A 72 5.42 18.19 -19.50
N ASN A 73 4.39 17.96 -20.31
CA ASN A 73 3.46 19.02 -20.68
C ASN A 73 2.75 19.61 -19.46
N THR A 74 2.31 18.74 -18.53
CA THR A 74 1.67 19.18 -17.29
C THR A 74 2.65 19.96 -16.42
N TYR A 75 3.89 19.48 -16.28
CA TYR A 75 4.96 20.13 -15.55
C TYR A 75 5.22 21.54 -16.09
N ASN A 76 5.44 21.69 -17.40
CA ASN A 76 5.75 22.96 -18.04
C ASN A 76 4.61 23.99 -17.90
N LEU A 77 3.35 23.54 -17.94
CA LEU A 77 2.17 24.40 -17.75
C LEU A 77 1.94 24.79 -16.30
N TYR A 78 2.12 23.83 -15.38
CA TYR A 78 1.83 24.02 -13.95
C TYR A 78 2.97 24.73 -13.22
N ARG A 79 4.23 24.48 -13.64
CA ARG A 79 5.47 24.99 -13.02
C ARG A 79 5.48 24.73 -11.52
N PRO A 80 5.56 23.48 -11.08
CA PRO A 80 5.57 23.14 -9.67
C PRO A 80 6.91 23.50 -9.01
N ASP A 81 6.87 23.84 -7.73
CA ASP A 81 8.05 23.97 -6.88
C ASP A 81 8.58 22.59 -6.45
N ILE A 82 7.66 21.63 -6.26
CA ILE A 82 7.95 20.27 -5.86
C ILE A 82 7.32 19.28 -6.84
N VAL A 83 8.10 18.32 -7.32
CA VAL A 83 7.62 17.12 -8.02
C VAL A 83 7.70 15.94 -7.06
N PHE A 84 6.56 15.45 -6.64
CA PHE A 84 6.44 14.35 -5.68
C PHE A 84 6.04 13.07 -6.40
N ILE A 85 6.95 12.11 -6.47
CA ILE A 85 6.77 10.86 -7.22
C ILE A 85 6.53 9.72 -6.25
N ILE A 86 5.37 9.04 -6.38
CA ILE A 86 5.09 7.78 -5.70
C ILE A 86 5.43 6.65 -6.67
N LYS A 87 6.29 5.73 -6.24
CA LYS A 87 6.76 4.55 -6.97
C LYS A 87 7.65 4.87 -8.18
N GLY A 88 7.17 5.59 -9.20
CA GLY A 88 7.98 6.05 -10.34
C GLY A 88 8.32 4.99 -11.39
N ASP A 89 7.77 3.79 -11.34
CA ASP A 89 8.10 2.63 -12.18
C ASP A 89 7.79 2.80 -13.69
N VAL A 90 7.04 3.84 -14.05
CA VAL A 90 6.66 4.18 -15.44
C VAL A 90 7.27 5.50 -15.92
N ILE A 91 8.08 6.15 -15.10
CA ILE A 91 8.70 7.45 -15.42
C ILE A 91 10.09 7.21 -16.02
N PHE A 92 10.39 7.91 -17.10
CA PHE A 92 11.71 7.84 -17.75
C PHE A 92 12.71 8.76 -17.07
N GLU A 93 13.98 8.38 -17.04
CA GLU A 93 15.08 9.21 -16.54
C GLU A 93 15.13 10.59 -17.23
N GLU A 94 14.98 10.61 -18.56
CA GLU A 94 14.98 11.85 -19.35
C GLU A 94 13.79 12.76 -18.99
N THR A 95 12.71 12.19 -18.50
CA THR A 95 11.56 12.98 -18.03
C THR A 95 11.92 13.71 -16.73
N VAL A 96 12.55 13.02 -15.79
CA VAL A 96 12.99 13.63 -14.52
C VAL A 96 14.07 14.69 -14.77
N LEU A 97 15.04 14.41 -15.62
CA LEU A 97 16.10 15.39 -15.98
C LEU A 97 15.57 16.70 -16.56
N LYS A 98 14.39 16.69 -17.19
CA LYS A 98 13.72 17.89 -17.68
C LYS A 98 12.88 18.62 -16.63
N MET A 99 12.76 18.05 -15.42
CA MET A 99 12.03 18.66 -14.29
C MET A 99 12.97 19.22 -13.22
N LYS A 100 14.23 19.49 -13.57
CA LYS A 100 15.31 19.90 -12.65
C LYS A 100 15.12 21.27 -11.98
N GLU A 101 14.19 22.10 -12.44
CA GLU A 101 13.88 23.39 -11.81
C GLU A 101 13.03 23.24 -10.54
N SER A 102 12.47 22.05 -10.31
CA SER A 102 11.70 21.70 -9.12
C SER A 102 12.49 20.79 -8.20
N LYS A 103 12.15 20.75 -6.92
CA LYS A 103 12.59 19.70 -5.99
C LYS A 103 11.95 18.37 -6.37
N ASN A 104 12.74 17.38 -6.74
CA ASN A 104 12.26 16.05 -7.16
C ASN A 104 12.37 15.05 -6.01
N ILE A 105 11.25 14.53 -5.53
CA ILE A 105 11.13 13.62 -4.39
C ILE A 105 10.57 12.29 -4.87
N LEU A 106 11.21 11.19 -4.50
CA LEU A 106 10.72 9.83 -4.74
C LEU A 106 10.33 9.17 -3.42
N TRP A 107 9.09 8.70 -3.31
CA TRP A 107 8.65 7.85 -2.20
C TRP A 107 8.25 6.47 -2.72
N MET A 108 8.97 5.45 -2.28
CA MET A 108 8.71 4.05 -2.59
C MET A 108 7.78 3.43 -1.55
N LEU A 109 6.70 2.82 -2.03
CA LEU A 109 5.77 2.01 -1.21
C LEU A 109 5.94 0.49 -1.48
N ASP A 110 6.89 0.14 -2.35
CA ASP A 110 7.34 -1.21 -2.68
C ASP A 110 8.87 -1.27 -2.57
N GLY A 111 9.46 -2.47 -2.45
CA GLY A 111 10.92 -2.64 -2.47
C GLY A 111 11.53 -2.07 -3.74
N ILE A 112 12.50 -1.19 -3.61
CA ILE A 112 13.07 -0.48 -4.76
C ILE A 112 13.78 -1.43 -5.72
N PHE A 113 14.42 -2.48 -5.20
CA PHE A 113 15.12 -3.49 -6.01
C PHE A 113 14.17 -4.41 -6.79
N TYR A 114 12.87 -4.44 -6.44
CA TYR A 114 11.84 -5.09 -7.24
C TYR A 114 11.29 -4.19 -8.37
N ASN A 115 11.73 -2.93 -8.43
CA ASN A 115 11.27 -1.92 -9.38
C ASN A 115 12.46 -1.35 -10.18
N PRO A 116 12.97 -2.07 -11.20
CA PRO A 116 14.21 -1.71 -11.92
C PRO A 116 14.14 -0.35 -12.63
N ASN A 117 12.95 0.17 -12.95
CA ASN A 117 12.81 1.51 -13.51
C ASN A 117 12.90 2.59 -12.43
N SER A 118 12.33 2.34 -11.25
CA SER A 118 12.36 3.30 -10.14
C SER A 118 13.79 3.52 -9.62
N ILE A 119 14.59 2.44 -9.55
CA ILE A 119 15.98 2.54 -9.08
C ILE A 119 16.85 3.42 -9.99
N LYS A 120 16.55 3.51 -11.30
CA LYS A 120 17.25 4.37 -12.24
C LYS A 120 16.99 5.87 -12.01
N LEU A 121 15.94 6.20 -11.26
CA LEU A 121 15.60 7.58 -10.95
C LEU A 121 16.37 8.11 -9.74
N VAL A 122 16.91 7.24 -8.90
CA VAL A 122 17.46 7.57 -7.57
C VAL A 122 18.50 8.67 -7.62
N ASP A 123 19.45 8.63 -8.55
CA ASP A 123 20.52 9.63 -8.68
C ASP A 123 20.05 10.97 -9.29
N LYS A 124 18.78 11.07 -9.72
CA LYS A 124 18.15 12.28 -10.26
C LYS A 124 17.18 12.92 -9.26
N MET A 125 17.03 12.33 -8.07
CA MET A 125 16.16 12.85 -7.03
C MET A 125 16.91 13.71 -6.04
N ASP A 126 16.27 14.77 -5.56
CA ASP A 126 16.79 15.57 -4.43
C ASP A 126 16.68 14.82 -3.11
N ALA A 127 15.64 13.98 -2.97
CA ALA A 127 15.48 13.06 -1.84
C ALA A 127 14.72 11.79 -2.22
N VAL A 128 15.08 10.68 -1.56
CA VAL A 128 14.47 9.35 -1.76
C VAL A 128 13.99 8.79 -0.42
N PHE A 129 12.73 8.36 -0.38
CA PHE A 129 12.13 7.77 0.81
C PHE A 129 11.74 6.32 0.52
N LEU A 130 12.22 5.40 1.35
CA LEU A 130 12.07 3.96 1.15
C LEU A 130 11.28 3.33 2.29
N PHE A 131 10.29 2.50 1.97
CA PHE A 131 9.50 1.79 2.96
C PHE A 131 10.24 0.58 3.55
N GLU A 132 11.22 0.03 2.80
CA GLU A 132 12.05 -1.09 3.25
C GLU A 132 13.37 -0.55 3.82
N LYS A 133 13.58 -0.74 5.13
CA LYS A 133 14.75 -0.20 5.85
C LYS A 133 16.05 -0.81 5.33
N THR A 134 16.02 -2.08 4.91
CA THR A 134 17.20 -2.78 4.39
C THR A 134 17.68 -2.23 3.05
N ASP A 135 16.82 -1.53 2.32
CA ASP A 135 17.18 -0.90 1.03
C ASP A 135 17.91 0.44 1.22
N VAL A 136 17.83 1.08 2.40
CA VAL A 136 18.31 2.44 2.62
C VAL A 136 19.82 2.55 2.43
N GLU A 137 20.62 1.75 3.11
CA GLU A 137 22.08 1.83 3.05
C GLU A 137 22.66 1.49 1.65
N PRO A 138 22.13 0.47 0.93
CA PRO A 138 22.51 0.26 -0.46
C PRO A 138 22.22 1.44 -1.37
N VAL A 139 21.05 2.09 -1.23
CA VAL A 139 20.61 3.21 -2.08
C VAL A 139 21.34 4.49 -1.74
N LYS A 140 21.74 4.73 -0.49
CA LYS A 140 22.58 5.87 -0.06
C LYS A 140 23.90 5.97 -0.81
N LYS A 141 24.42 4.86 -1.33
CA LYS A 141 25.64 4.87 -2.15
C LYS A 141 25.43 5.61 -3.48
N THR A 142 24.20 5.70 -3.95
CA THR A 142 23.81 6.41 -5.18
C THR A 142 23.24 7.79 -4.88
N ASN A 143 22.44 7.91 -3.81
CA ASN A 143 21.87 9.18 -3.36
C ASN A 143 21.95 9.25 -1.84
N ILE A 144 22.80 10.14 -1.32
CA ILE A 144 23.01 10.30 0.12
C ILE A 144 21.74 10.76 0.86
N ASN A 145 20.86 11.51 0.18
CA ASN A 145 19.58 11.97 0.72
C ASN A 145 18.51 10.87 0.63
N THR A 146 18.86 9.67 1.07
CA THR A 146 17.94 8.52 1.14
C THR A 146 17.56 8.26 2.58
N PHE A 147 16.25 8.17 2.84
CA PHE A 147 15.68 8.04 4.17
C PHE A 147 14.73 6.83 4.25
N TYR A 148 14.67 6.21 5.42
CA TYR A 148 13.63 5.25 5.74
C TYR A 148 12.32 5.99 6.03
N LEU A 149 11.22 5.58 5.37
CA LEU A 149 9.90 6.12 5.64
C LEU A 149 8.83 5.05 5.42
N PRO A 150 8.25 4.50 6.50
CA PRO A 150 7.18 3.51 6.36
C PRO A 150 5.93 4.14 5.76
N PRO A 151 5.02 3.34 5.17
CA PRO A 151 3.71 3.80 4.75
C PRO A 151 2.91 4.36 5.94
N ALA A 152 1.71 4.84 5.67
CA ALA A 152 0.81 5.43 6.65
C ALA A 152 -0.64 5.08 6.33
N PHE A 153 -1.58 5.68 7.06
CA PHE A 153 -3.00 5.62 6.76
C PHE A 153 -3.63 7.01 6.72
N ASP A 154 -4.78 7.09 6.08
CA ASP A 154 -5.61 8.29 6.05
C ASP A 154 -6.61 8.26 7.20
N ASN A 155 -6.39 9.09 8.24
CA ASN A 155 -7.26 9.15 9.42
C ASN A 155 -8.63 9.80 9.15
N LYS A 156 -8.84 10.38 7.97
CA LYS A 156 -10.17 10.83 7.53
C LYS A 156 -11.02 9.64 7.08
N ILE A 157 -10.38 8.59 6.55
CA ILE A 157 -11.02 7.39 6.03
C ILE A 157 -11.07 6.28 7.07
N PHE A 158 -9.90 5.93 7.62
CA PHE A 158 -9.77 4.81 8.56
C PHE A 158 -9.93 5.31 9.99
N LYS A 159 -11.04 4.93 10.59
CA LYS A 159 -11.41 5.32 11.95
C LYS A 159 -12.41 4.32 12.53
N LYS A 160 -12.50 4.29 13.83
CA LYS A 160 -13.52 3.52 14.54
C LYS A 160 -14.92 4.01 14.16
N ILE A 161 -15.79 3.08 13.80
CA ILE A 161 -17.22 3.31 13.58
C ILE A 161 -18.04 2.29 14.36
N GLN A 162 -19.24 2.68 14.78
CA GLN A 162 -20.16 1.80 15.51
C GLN A 162 -20.94 0.93 14.52
N VAL A 163 -20.54 -0.33 14.39
CA VAL A 163 -21.20 -1.33 13.56
C VAL A 163 -21.20 -2.69 14.24
N LYS A 164 -22.14 -3.56 13.88
CA LYS A 164 -22.17 -4.93 14.39
C LYS A 164 -20.98 -5.71 13.84
N LYS A 165 -20.23 -6.40 14.73
CA LYS A 165 -19.18 -7.35 14.32
C LYS A 165 -19.81 -8.68 13.90
N ASP A 166 -20.01 -8.85 12.60
CA ASP A 166 -20.66 -10.03 11.98
C ASP A 166 -19.70 -10.85 11.09
N ILE A 167 -18.45 -10.44 10.99
CA ILE A 167 -17.38 -11.18 10.31
C ILE A 167 -16.40 -11.67 11.39
N ASP A 168 -16.17 -12.98 11.46
CA ASP A 168 -15.23 -13.51 12.43
C ASP A 168 -13.78 -13.26 11.98
N ILE A 169 -13.44 -13.64 10.75
CA ILE A 169 -12.11 -13.47 10.18
C ILE A 169 -12.21 -12.76 8.82
N LEU A 170 -11.49 -11.67 8.66
CA LEU A 170 -11.46 -10.87 7.44
C LEU A 170 -10.05 -10.85 6.83
N PHE A 171 -9.97 -11.11 5.53
CA PHE A 171 -8.79 -10.80 4.73
C PHE A 171 -9.17 -9.92 3.53
N ILE A 172 -8.44 -8.82 3.33
CA ILE A 172 -8.57 -7.96 2.14
C ILE A 172 -7.20 -7.86 1.49
N GLY A 173 -7.03 -8.36 0.27
CA GLY A 173 -5.73 -8.24 -0.39
C GLY A 173 -5.55 -9.09 -1.64
N ILE A 174 -4.37 -8.96 -2.24
CA ILE A 174 -3.96 -9.79 -3.37
C ILE A 174 -3.68 -11.20 -2.86
N LEU A 175 -4.20 -12.20 -3.56
CA LEU A 175 -4.02 -13.60 -3.24
C LEU A 175 -2.83 -14.18 -4.02
N HIS A 176 -1.70 -14.32 -3.36
CA HIS A 176 -0.56 -15.15 -3.81
C HIS A 176 -0.77 -16.60 -3.34
N THR A 177 -0.08 -17.54 -3.97
CA THR A 177 -0.24 -18.98 -3.69
C THR A 177 -0.05 -19.33 -2.21
N SER A 178 0.91 -18.71 -1.53
CA SER A 178 1.15 -18.92 -0.09
C SER A 178 -0.04 -18.48 0.76
N ARG A 179 -0.60 -17.30 0.46
CA ARG A 179 -1.77 -16.77 1.18
C ARG A 179 -3.01 -17.64 0.98
N ILE A 180 -3.22 -18.14 -0.25
CA ILE A 180 -4.34 -19.03 -0.55
C ILE A 180 -4.24 -20.28 0.28
N LYS A 181 -3.08 -20.96 0.29
CA LYS A 181 -2.86 -22.18 1.06
C LYS A 181 -3.11 -21.97 2.55
N LEU A 182 -2.67 -20.85 3.10
CA LEU A 182 -2.89 -20.52 4.51
C LEU A 182 -4.39 -20.30 4.80
N LEU A 183 -5.09 -19.54 3.94
CA LEU A 183 -6.53 -19.28 4.10
C LEU A 183 -7.37 -20.55 3.94
N GLU A 184 -7.00 -21.47 3.03
CA GLU A 184 -7.63 -22.79 2.89
C GLU A 184 -7.48 -23.64 4.16
N LYS A 185 -6.24 -23.74 4.68
CA LYS A 185 -5.97 -24.47 5.92
C LYS A 185 -6.76 -23.88 7.09
N LEU A 186 -6.79 -22.57 7.17
CA LEU A 186 -7.48 -21.84 8.24
C LEU A 186 -8.99 -22.08 8.17
N HIS A 187 -9.59 -22.04 6.99
CA HIS A 187 -11.01 -22.36 6.82
C HIS A 187 -11.32 -23.84 7.14
N ALA A 188 -10.43 -24.76 6.77
CA ALA A 188 -10.59 -26.19 7.09
C ALA A 188 -10.48 -26.45 8.60
N GLU A 189 -9.60 -25.75 9.32
CA GLU A 189 -9.42 -25.87 10.78
C GLU A 189 -10.59 -25.22 11.55
N PHE A 190 -11.17 -24.14 11.02
CA PHE A 190 -12.23 -23.37 11.68
C PHE A 190 -13.48 -23.23 10.80
N PRO A 191 -14.15 -24.33 10.43
CA PRO A 191 -15.26 -24.32 9.45
C PRO A 191 -16.50 -23.57 9.95
N ASN A 192 -16.64 -23.37 11.25
CA ASN A 192 -17.78 -22.68 11.87
C ASN A 192 -17.58 -21.15 11.97
N LEU A 193 -16.39 -20.63 11.70
CA LEU A 193 -16.15 -19.20 11.72
C LEU A 193 -16.58 -18.54 10.40
N ASN A 194 -17.29 -17.42 10.51
CA ASN A 194 -17.68 -16.62 9.35
C ASN A 194 -16.45 -15.87 8.78
N MET A 195 -15.73 -16.54 7.88
CA MET A 195 -14.57 -16.00 7.21
C MET A 195 -14.94 -15.31 5.90
N LYS A 196 -14.38 -14.12 5.64
CA LYS A 196 -14.56 -13.38 4.39
C LYS A 196 -13.19 -12.97 3.82
N VAL A 197 -13.00 -13.29 2.54
CA VAL A 197 -11.77 -13.02 1.78
C VAL A 197 -12.11 -12.17 0.56
N PHE A 198 -11.70 -10.91 0.58
CA PHE A 198 -11.93 -9.98 -0.53
C PHE A 198 -10.68 -9.85 -1.39
N CYS A 199 -10.83 -10.18 -2.67
CA CYS A 199 -9.80 -9.97 -3.68
C CYS A 199 -10.44 -9.78 -5.05
N LYS A 200 -9.87 -8.94 -5.92
CA LYS A 200 -10.37 -8.76 -7.28
C LYS A 200 -9.87 -9.90 -8.19
N ARG A 201 -10.78 -10.55 -8.87
CA ARG A 201 -10.56 -11.77 -9.68
C ARG A 201 -9.49 -11.64 -10.77
N TYR A 202 -9.22 -10.46 -11.29
CA TYR A 202 -8.31 -10.31 -12.42
C TYR A 202 -6.85 -10.72 -12.09
N TRP A 203 -6.53 -10.90 -10.80
CA TRP A 203 -5.27 -11.46 -10.31
C TRP A 203 -5.23 -13.00 -10.33
N PHE A 204 -6.39 -13.67 -10.57
CA PHE A 204 -6.50 -15.14 -10.52
C PHE A 204 -6.08 -15.86 -11.78
N TYR A 205 -5.91 -15.20 -12.92
CA TYR A 205 -5.60 -15.91 -14.16
C TYR A 205 -4.25 -16.67 -14.14
N LYS A 206 -3.38 -16.37 -13.16
CA LYS A 206 -2.12 -17.09 -12.90
C LYS A 206 -2.29 -18.24 -11.89
N MET A 207 -3.48 -18.44 -11.33
CA MET A 207 -3.71 -19.40 -10.28
C MET A 207 -4.17 -20.74 -10.86
N PRO A 208 -3.59 -21.88 -10.41
CA PRO A 208 -4.09 -23.20 -10.81
C PRO A 208 -5.56 -23.38 -10.40
N LEU A 209 -6.38 -23.89 -11.33
CA LEU A 209 -7.84 -24.11 -11.15
C LEU A 209 -8.21 -24.89 -9.87
N LYS A 210 -7.34 -25.81 -9.43
CA LYS A 210 -7.53 -26.58 -8.19
C LYS A 210 -7.69 -25.73 -6.93
N TYR A 211 -7.02 -24.58 -6.86
CA TYR A 211 -7.13 -23.65 -5.71
C TYR A 211 -8.36 -22.74 -5.81
N LEU A 212 -8.86 -22.50 -7.02
CA LEU A 212 -10.07 -21.73 -7.23
C LEU A 212 -11.32 -22.42 -6.65
N LYS A 213 -11.42 -23.76 -6.77
CA LYS A 213 -12.62 -24.50 -6.39
C LYS A 213 -12.83 -24.51 -4.87
N SER A 214 -11.77 -24.71 -4.10
CA SER A 214 -11.81 -24.77 -2.63
C SER A 214 -12.14 -23.40 -1.99
N LEU A 215 -11.62 -22.30 -2.55
CA LEU A 215 -11.89 -20.95 -2.04
C LEU A 215 -13.23 -20.37 -2.49
N MET A 216 -13.78 -20.84 -3.63
CA MET A 216 -14.95 -20.21 -4.24
C MET A 216 -16.27 -20.53 -3.53
N ASP A 217 -16.34 -21.59 -2.74
CA ASP A 217 -17.64 -22.10 -2.33
C ASP A 217 -18.31 -21.32 -1.20
N ASN A 218 -17.59 -20.55 -0.34
CA ASN A 218 -18.27 -19.80 0.73
C ASN A 218 -17.54 -18.58 1.32
N ILE A 219 -16.21 -18.43 1.17
CA ILE A 219 -15.44 -17.41 1.87
C ILE A 219 -14.92 -16.30 0.95
N PHE A 220 -14.79 -16.58 -0.34
CA PHE A 220 -14.19 -15.70 -1.31
C PHE A 220 -15.21 -14.75 -1.95
N ILE A 221 -14.87 -13.46 -1.95
CA ILE A 221 -15.67 -12.39 -2.55
C ILE A 221 -14.85 -11.68 -3.63
N ASN A 222 -15.26 -11.90 -4.90
CA ASN A 222 -14.63 -11.28 -6.05
C ASN A 222 -15.03 -9.79 -6.16
N LYS A 223 -14.45 -8.97 -5.32
CA LYS A 223 -14.73 -7.54 -5.29
C LYS A 223 -13.47 -6.73 -5.04
N TYR A 224 -13.31 -5.62 -5.77
CA TYR A 224 -12.42 -4.55 -5.34
C TYR A 224 -13.06 -3.83 -4.16
N VAL A 225 -12.34 -3.68 -3.08
CA VAL A 225 -12.79 -2.99 -1.87
C VAL A 225 -12.17 -1.59 -1.88
N THR A 226 -13.00 -0.56 -1.90
CA THR A 226 -12.55 0.82 -1.76
C THR A 226 -12.05 1.08 -0.34
N PRO A 227 -11.22 2.10 -0.08
CA PRO A 227 -10.76 2.41 1.28
C PRO A 227 -11.89 2.65 2.29
N VAL A 228 -12.96 3.32 1.87
CA VAL A 228 -14.13 3.55 2.73
C VAL A 228 -14.83 2.23 3.07
N GLU A 229 -15.02 1.35 2.09
CA GLU A 229 -15.57 0.00 2.32
C GLU A 229 -14.63 -0.85 3.19
N ALA A 230 -13.29 -0.72 3.00
CA ALA A 230 -12.31 -1.41 3.83
C ALA A 230 -12.44 -1.00 5.30
N ASN A 231 -12.59 0.30 5.59
CA ASN A 231 -12.82 0.77 6.95
C ASN A 231 -14.09 0.16 7.57
N ILE A 232 -15.20 0.08 6.81
CA ILE A 232 -16.44 -0.55 7.27
C ILE A 232 -16.19 -2.03 7.56
N LEU A 233 -15.51 -2.75 6.67
CA LEU A 233 -15.22 -4.18 6.83
C LEU A 233 -14.28 -4.45 8.00
N TYR A 234 -13.25 -3.62 8.21
CA TYR A 234 -12.35 -3.74 9.37
C TYR A 234 -13.12 -3.60 10.68
N ASN A 235 -14.02 -2.62 10.77
CA ASN A 235 -14.86 -2.41 11.96
C ASN A 235 -15.89 -3.55 12.18
N ARG A 236 -16.36 -4.21 11.10
CA ARG A 236 -17.26 -5.37 11.16
C ARG A 236 -16.55 -6.67 11.53
N ALA A 237 -15.24 -6.74 11.39
CA ALA A 237 -14.45 -7.92 11.67
C ALA A 237 -14.13 -8.05 13.16
N LYS A 238 -14.13 -9.29 13.68
CA LYS A 238 -13.57 -9.60 15.00
C LYS A 238 -12.04 -9.68 14.90
N VAL A 239 -11.53 -10.26 13.81
CA VAL A 239 -10.09 -10.35 13.50
C VAL A 239 -9.86 -9.99 12.05
N CYS A 240 -8.90 -9.10 11.79
CA CYS A 240 -8.37 -8.82 10.46
C CYS A 240 -7.02 -9.52 10.28
N LEU A 241 -6.90 -10.37 9.26
CA LEU A 241 -5.63 -10.98 8.90
C LEU A 241 -4.83 -10.02 8.02
N ASN A 242 -3.60 -9.76 8.41
CA ASN A 242 -2.64 -9.01 7.61
C ASN A 242 -1.42 -9.89 7.30
N MET A 243 -1.13 -10.07 6.02
CA MET A 243 -0.04 -10.90 5.54
C MET A 243 0.84 -10.08 4.61
N HIS A 244 2.14 -10.00 4.90
CA HIS A 244 3.08 -9.29 4.05
C HIS A 244 3.46 -10.10 2.80
N HIS A 245 3.98 -9.42 1.80
CA HIS A 245 4.64 -10.03 0.65
C HIS A 245 6.11 -10.35 0.99
N GLU A 246 6.70 -11.34 0.32
CA GLU A 246 8.09 -11.78 0.54
C GLU A 246 9.13 -10.66 0.37
N GLN A 247 8.83 -9.63 -0.45
CA GLN A 247 9.67 -8.44 -0.58
C GLN A 247 9.81 -7.61 0.71
N SER A 248 8.89 -7.74 1.66
CA SER A 248 8.93 -7.02 2.93
C SER A 248 9.74 -7.82 3.94
N VAL A 249 11.03 -7.52 4.06
CA VAL A 249 11.92 -8.14 5.03
C VAL A 249 11.77 -7.46 6.39
N TYR A 250 11.92 -6.15 6.42
CA TYR A 250 11.78 -5.31 7.62
C TYR A 250 10.46 -4.53 7.61
N GLY A 251 10.12 -3.95 6.47
CA GLY A 251 9.00 -3.02 6.29
C GLY A 251 7.64 -3.69 6.42
N ILE A 252 6.63 -2.87 6.65
CA ILE A 252 5.23 -3.28 6.76
C ILE A 252 4.39 -2.65 5.64
N ASN A 253 3.29 -3.33 5.30
CA ASN A 253 2.38 -2.84 4.28
C ASN A 253 1.44 -1.75 4.84
N PRO A 254 0.82 -0.90 3.99
CA PRO A 254 -0.12 0.13 4.45
C PRO A 254 -1.30 -0.41 5.26
N ARG A 255 -1.76 -1.65 4.98
CA ARG A 255 -2.87 -2.27 5.72
C ARG A 255 -2.62 -2.40 7.21
N PHE A 256 -1.36 -2.52 7.63
CA PHE A 256 -1.01 -2.53 9.03
C PHE A 256 -1.56 -1.28 9.74
N PHE A 257 -1.30 -0.12 9.18
CA PHE A 257 -1.77 1.15 9.74
C PHE A 257 -3.26 1.38 9.50
N GLU A 258 -3.80 0.95 8.36
CA GLU A 258 -5.22 1.09 8.03
C GLU A 258 -6.12 0.31 9.01
N ILE A 259 -5.75 -0.94 9.33
CA ILE A 259 -6.50 -1.79 10.27
C ILE A 259 -6.41 -1.20 11.67
N LEU A 260 -5.22 -0.80 12.13
CA LEU A 260 -5.04 -0.17 13.44
C LEU A 260 -5.71 1.20 13.51
N GLY A 261 -5.68 1.98 12.43
CA GLY A 261 -6.38 3.26 12.30
C GLY A 261 -7.91 3.12 12.36
N ALA A 262 -8.45 1.99 11.91
CA ALA A 262 -9.85 1.62 12.11
C ALA A 262 -10.17 1.17 13.54
N ASN A 263 -9.18 1.12 14.44
CA ASN A 263 -9.26 0.51 15.77
C ASN A 263 -9.77 -0.94 15.73
N ALA A 264 -9.31 -1.69 14.74
CA ALA A 264 -9.66 -3.10 14.54
C ALA A 264 -8.51 -4.01 14.97
N LEU A 265 -8.85 -5.16 15.55
CA LEU A 265 -7.87 -6.17 15.92
C LEU A 265 -7.27 -6.79 14.66
N GLN A 266 -5.93 -6.76 14.55
CA GLN A 266 -5.23 -7.47 13.49
C GLN A 266 -4.36 -8.61 14.04
N PHE A 267 -4.32 -9.71 13.29
CA PHE A 267 -3.29 -10.74 13.41
C PHE A 267 -2.38 -10.60 12.19
N VAL A 268 -1.10 -10.36 12.45
CA VAL A 268 -0.13 -9.97 11.42
C VAL A 268 1.11 -10.86 11.48
N ASP A 269 1.64 -11.25 10.33
CA ASP A 269 2.92 -11.94 10.27
C ASP A 269 4.04 -11.05 10.83
N HIS A 270 4.89 -11.66 11.65
CA HIS A 270 5.96 -10.95 12.37
C HIS A 270 6.88 -10.21 11.40
N LYS A 271 7.20 -8.95 11.75
CA LYS A 271 8.21 -8.12 11.08
C LYS A 271 9.05 -7.38 12.12
N PRO A 272 10.38 -7.22 11.91
CA PRO A 272 11.24 -6.51 12.84
C PRO A 272 10.79 -5.07 13.13
N PHE A 273 10.17 -4.41 12.17
CA PHE A 273 9.55 -3.10 12.36
C PHE A 273 8.61 -3.04 13.55
N ILE A 274 7.82 -4.10 13.78
CA ILE A 274 6.85 -4.13 14.89
C ILE A 274 7.58 -4.17 16.22
N GLU A 275 8.68 -4.91 16.32
CA GLU A 275 9.51 -4.95 17.53
C GLU A 275 10.18 -3.59 17.78
N ASP A 276 10.72 -2.94 16.73
CA ASP A 276 11.43 -1.67 16.85
C ASP A 276 10.53 -0.48 17.25
N PHE A 277 9.29 -0.45 16.77
CA PHE A 277 8.41 0.71 16.92
C PHE A 277 7.19 0.50 17.83
N PHE A 278 6.87 -0.75 18.16
CA PHE A 278 5.65 -1.09 18.88
C PHE A 278 5.87 -2.13 19.98
N SER A 279 7.09 -2.26 20.51
CA SER A 279 7.43 -3.20 21.60
C SER A 279 6.58 -3.00 22.86
N ASP A 280 6.17 -1.75 23.14
CA ASP A 280 5.34 -1.39 24.29
C ASP A 280 3.83 -1.58 24.06
N HIS A 281 3.46 -2.08 22.87
CA HIS A 281 2.08 -2.29 22.45
C HIS A 281 1.77 -3.76 22.21
N ASN A 282 0.56 -4.16 22.51
CA ASN A 282 0.10 -5.54 22.35
C ASN A 282 -0.35 -5.84 20.91
N ILE A 283 0.58 -5.78 19.95
CA ILE A 283 0.29 -6.19 18.57
C ILE A 283 0.37 -7.71 18.47
N ARG A 284 -0.66 -8.32 17.91
CA ARG A 284 -0.79 -9.76 17.75
C ARG A 284 0.00 -10.23 16.52
N THR A 285 1.21 -10.70 16.73
CA THR A 285 2.09 -11.21 15.67
C THR A 285 2.21 -12.71 15.70
N TYR A 286 2.40 -13.34 14.54
CA TYR A 286 2.70 -14.76 14.39
C TYR A 286 3.91 -14.97 13.46
N LYS A 287 4.72 -15.98 13.77
CA LYS A 287 5.86 -16.43 12.93
C LYS A 287 5.53 -17.71 12.17
N THR A 288 4.59 -18.50 12.66
CA THR A 288 4.21 -19.80 12.09
C THR A 288 2.69 -19.92 11.92
N GLU A 289 2.26 -20.83 11.05
CA GLU A 289 0.83 -21.17 10.88
C GLU A 289 0.24 -21.70 12.20
N ALA A 290 1.01 -22.48 12.98
CA ALA A 290 0.56 -23.04 14.25
C ALA A 290 0.29 -21.95 15.30
N GLU A 291 1.16 -20.93 15.38
CA GLU A 291 0.95 -19.78 16.24
C GLU A 291 -0.31 -19.00 15.85
N LEU A 292 -0.52 -18.76 14.54
CA LEU A 292 -1.75 -18.10 14.05
C LEU A 292 -3.00 -18.88 14.46
N PHE A 293 -2.99 -20.20 14.29
CA PHE A 293 -4.15 -21.04 14.63
C PHE A 293 -4.43 -21.02 16.13
N GLU A 294 -3.39 -21.03 16.96
CA GLU A 294 -3.55 -20.93 18.42
C GLU A 294 -4.09 -19.55 18.83
N MET A 295 -3.59 -18.48 18.23
CA MET A 295 -4.12 -17.12 18.45
C MET A 295 -5.62 -17.03 18.10
N ILE A 296 -6.04 -17.70 17.01
CA ILE A 296 -7.46 -17.75 16.62
C ILE A 296 -8.27 -18.54 17.63
N ARG A 297 -7.80 -19.72 18.10
CA ARG A 297 -8.49 -20.47 19.14
C ARG A 297 -8.69 -19.64 20.41
N GLN A 298 -7.65 -18.95 20.85
CA GLN A 298 -7.71 -18.05 22.01
C GLN A 298 -8.69 -16.89 21.80
N GLN A 299 -8.68 -16.25 20.64
CA GLN A 299 -9.57 -15.12 20.33
C GLN A 299 -11.06 -15.51 20.32
N PHE A 300 -11.37 -16.73 19.89
CA PHE A 300 -12.75 -17.23 19.84
C PHE A 300 -13.10 -18.12 21.04
N SER A 301 -12.25 -18.17 22.07
CA SER A 301 -12.57 -18.74 23.37
C SER A 301 -13.52 -17.85 24.19
N ASN A 302 -13.97 -18.34 25.35
CA ASN A 302 -14.85 -17.60 26.26
C ASN A 302 -14.21 -16.37 26.92
N ASN A 303 -12.90 -16.17 26.79
CA ASN A 303 -12.16 -15.04 27.39
C ASN A 303 -11.14 -14.46 26.41
N PRO A 304 -11.60 -13.74 25.37
CA PRO A 304 -10.70 -13.15 24.39
C PRO A 304 -9.85 -12.05 25.02
N PRO A 305 -8.59 -11.89 24.58
CA PRO A 305 -7.73 -10.80 25.02
C PRO A 305 -8.31 -9.42 24.67
N GLN A 306 -8.10 -8.43 25.55
CA GLN A 306 -8.61 -7.06 25.37
C GLN A 306 -7.83 -6.28 24.29
N ASP A 307 -8.51 -5.32 23.65
CA ASP A 307 -7.94 -4.37 22.71
C ASP A 307 -7.02 -3.36 23.44
N ASP A 308 -5.97 -2.89 22.76
CA ASP A 308 -5.06 -1.85 23.28
C ASP A 308 -5.46 -0.47 22.74
N GLN A 309 -6.18 0.31 23.54
CA GLN A 309 -6.59 1.67 23.16
C GLN A 309 -5.37 2.60 22.96
N ARG A 310 -4.27 2.41 23.71
CA ARG A 310 -3.05 3.22 23.58
C ARG A 310 -2.41 3.02 22.20
N LEU A 311 -2.52 1.82 21.63
CA LEU A 311 -2.03 1.54 20.28
C LEU A 311 -2.77 2.39 19.25
N TYR A 312 -4.11 2.47 19.34
CA TYR A 312 -4.90 3.31 18.45
C TYR A 312 -4.51 4.79 18.55
N ASP A 313 -4.32 5.30 19.75
CA ASP A 313 -3.92 6.69 19.99
C ASP A 313 -2.53 6.98 19.40
N THR A 314 -1.58 6.06 19.59
CA THR A 314 -0.23 6.14 19.00
C THR A 314 -0.27 6.16 17.48
N ILE A 315 -1.01 5.24 16.87
CA ILE A 315 -1.17 5.14 15.42
C ILE A 315 -1.80 6.42 14.85
N SER A 316 -2.87 6.90 15.46
CA SER A 316 -3.61 8.08 15.02
C SER A 316 -2.80 9.37 15.13
N LYS A 317 -1.89 9.44 16.11
CA LYS A 317 -1.06 10.61 16.35
C LYS A 317 0.19 10.67 15.46
N TYR A 318 0.83 9.53 15.19
CA TYR A 318 2.18 9.50 14.63
C TYR A 318 2.32 8.80 13.27
N HIS A 319 1.28 8.11 12.79
CA HIS A 319 1.40 7.27 11.60
C HIS A 319 0.39 7.60 10.49
N THR A 320 -0.01 8.88 10.39
CA THR A 320 -0.88 9.38 9.31
C THR A 320 -0.05 9.85 8.11
N TYR A 321 -0.66 9.96 6.93
CA TYR A 321 -0.02 10.58 5.76
C TYR A 321 0.44 12.00 6.03
N LYS A 322 -0.27 12.75 6.89
CA LYS A 322 0.16 14.09 7.32
C LYS A 322 1.54 14.04 7.97
N ASN A 323 1.76 13.15 8.94
CA ASN A 323 3.07 12.99 9.58
C ASN A 323 4.17 12.58 8.59
N ARG A 324 3.85 11.80 7.54
CA ARG A 324 4.84 11.43 6.51
C ARG A 324 5.21 12.62 5.64
N VAL A 325 4.21 13.40 5.20
CA VAL A 325 4.47 14.62 4.39
C VAL A 325 5.25 15.64 5.20
N GLU A 326 4.91 15.89 6.46
CA GLU A 326 5.66 16.77 7.36
C GLU A 326 7.14 16.33 7.45
N TYR A 327 7.40 15.05 7.73
CA TYR A 327 8.75 14.51 7.78
C TYR A 327 9.50 14.65 6.44
N ILE A 328 8.84 14.42 5.31
CA ILE A 328 9.45 14.59 3.98
C ILE A 328 9.87 16.06 3.79
N LEU A 329 8.97 16.99 4.10
CA LEU A 329 9.24 18.43 3.94
C LEU A 329 10.36 18.94 4.85
N GLU A 330 10.58 18.32 6.00
CA GLU A 330 11.72 18.64 6.88
C GLU A 330 13.09 18.19 6.30
N LYS A 331 13.08 17.23 5.35
CA LYS A 331 14.31 16.66 4.76
C LYS A 331 14.68 17.26 3.40
N VAL A 332 13.84 18.08 2.81
CA VAL A 332 14.01 18.70 1.50
C VAL A 332 13.89 20.23 1.58
#